data_a12fc8c6541af13e52a810e3f80a6b76
#
_entry.id   a12fc8c6541af13e52a810e3f80a6b76
#
_cell.length_a   1.000
_cell.length_b   1.000
_cell.length_c   1.000
_cell.angle_alpha   90.00
_cell.angle_beta   90.00
_cell.angle_gamma   90.00
#
_symmetry.space_group_name_H-M   'P 1'
#
loop_
_entity.id
_entity.type
_entity.pdbx_description
1 polymer ?
#
loop_
_entity_poly.entity_id
_entity_poly.type
_entity_poly.pdbx_seq_one_letter_code
_entity_poly.pdbx_strand_id
1 'polypeptide(L)'
;MHEETERVDFSELTEVFGFESFLLKSVGITIGSSTSHLMFSQLIARRRDSRVSRFEVVEREVTYRSPIVFTPYVAGVRVDTEKLQDFIMQVYRDSGVTPDAVDTGAVIITGYAAKKENAGAIVNLFSQWAGKFVCATAGPKLEGMMAAYGSGAASRSKETGKTVMNIDIGGGTSKVVIVKGGTVVDTSSIFVGARVVAMDPSGQVIRIEESGSLAARELGIDLKLGAPLSVSEQKAIVDILTNSLFELIERKGLSPFTQRLMETSPLQYRDSIDTIMFSGGVAEYIYDHEKSDFGDLGPHLGERIKQRIFDSAFGNMLQEPAERIRATVMGAAQYSLQVSGNTIFLSNHTTLPKRNLQVVKVCLQGERPTAEWVEGSVRQALGRYDMDKFQPNSPIALAINLPPETTPDPALLKSLSQGILSALDDTFTGAHSIVLIFDIDIANLIGNILAAKLKFSKEIICVDGIEVGDLDYVDIGTEIESSRTVPVVVKNLVFSKGAAQKEV
;
A
#
# COMPACT_ATOMS: atom_id res chain seq x y z
N MET A 1 -19.35 5.19 38.46
CA MET A 1 -19.65 3.77 38.23
C MET A 1 -18.98 3.46 36.89
N HIS A 2 -17.78 2.88 36.93
CA HIS A 2 -17.12 2.36 35.76
C HIS A 2 -17.72 1.00 35.49
N GLU A 3 -18.40 0.85 34.36
CA GLU A 3 -18.73 -0.47 33.84
C GLU A 3 -17.43 -1.17 33.47
N GLU A 4 -17.06 -2.19 34.22
CA GLU A 4 -16.08 -3.18 33.83
C GLU A 4 -16.64 -3.91 32.60
N THR A 5 -16.12 -3.60 31.44
CA THR A 5 -16.31 -4.44 30.27
C THR A 5 -15.68 -5.80 30.56
N GLU A 6 -16.50 -6.81 30.79
CA GLU A 6 -16.09 -8.20 30.90
C GLU A 6 -15.18 -8.56 29.73
N ARG A 7 -13.95 -8.90 30.04
CA ARG A 7 -13.00 -9.47 29.05
C ARG A 7 -13.54 -10.85 28.71
N VAL A 8 -14.12 -10.97 27.51
CA VAL A 8 -14.45 -12.28 26.95
C VAL A 8 -13.14 -13.04 26.77
N ASP A 9 -12.96 -14.10 27.54
CA ASP A 9 -11.81 -15.00 27.38
C ASP A 9 -12.10 -15.92 26.18
N PHE A 10 -11.47 -15.61 25.05
CA PHE A 10 -11.66 -16.31 23.79
C PHE A 10 -11.12 -17.75 23.79
N SER A 11 -10.38 -18.20 24.82
CA SER A 11 -10.00 -19.60 24.98
C SER A 11 -11.23 -20.49 25.19
N GLU A 12 -12.30 -19.98 25.82
CA GLU A 12 -13.55 -20.70 26.00
C GLU A 12 -14.37 -20.85 24.70
N LEU A 13 -14.23 -19.93 23.74
CA LEU A 13 -14.94 -20.01 22.45
C LEU A 13 -14.38 -21.10 21.52
N THR A 14 -13.13 -21.49 21.70
CA THR A 14 -12.48 -22.53 20.91
C THR A 14 -13.11 -23.92 21.15
N GLU A 15 -13.58 -24.18 22.36
CA GLU A 15 -14.25 -25.44 22.71
C GLU A 15 -15.70 -25.55 22.21
N VAL A 16 -16.39 -24.42 22.03
CA VAL A 16 -17.82 -24.39 21.69
C VAL A 16 -18.09 -24.56 20.19
N PHE A 17 -17.19 -24.13 19.31
CA PHE A 17 -17.44 -24.07 17.85
C PHE A 17 -16.58 -25.00 16.99
N GLY A 18 -15.65 -25.76 17.56
CA GLY A 18 -14.83 -26.73 16.82
C GLY A 18 -13.90 -26.14 15.73
N PHE A 19 -13.75 -24.78 15.67
CA PHE A 19 -12.86 -24.09 14.76
C PHE A 19 -11.72 -23.45 15.54
N GLU A 20 -10.48 -23.76 15.17
CA GLU A 20 -9.33 -23.05 15.72
C GLU A 20 -9.41 -21.56 15.33
N SER A 21 -9.51 -20.70 16.32
CA SER A 21 -9.48 -19.25 16.15
C SER A 21 -8.49 -18.63 17.15
N PHE A 22 -7.88 -17.52 16.80
CA PHE A 22 -7.02 -16.77 17.71
C PHE A 22 -7.14 -15.27 17.46
N LEU A 23 -6.87 -14.51 18.53
CA LEU A 23 -6.91 -13.07 18.54
C LEU A 23 -5.50 -12.52 18.33
N LEU A 24 -5.35 -11.55 17.42
CA LEU A 24 -4.10 -10.85 17.18
C LEU A 24 -4.28 -9.36 17.45
N LYS A 25 -3.34 -8.77 18.16
CA LYS A 25 -3.22 -7.32 18.30
C LYS A 25 -2.35 -6.78 17.19
N SER A 26 -2.91 -5.86 16.42
CA SER A 26 -2.25 -5.28 15.25
C SER A 26 -2.05 -3.78 15.43
N VAL A 27 -0.96 -3.24 14.86
CA VAL A 27 -0.74 -1.80 14.73
C VAL A 27 -0.47 -1.42 13.28
N GLY A 28 -1.14 -0.37 12.81
CA GLY A 28 -0.81 0.32 11.57
C GLY A 28 -0.14 1.65 11.87
N ILE A 29 0.96 1.96 11.19
CA ILE A 29 1.69 3.22 11.32
C ILE A 29 1.87 3.81 9.93
N THR A 30 1.42 5.05 9.74
CA THR A 30 1.69 5.80 8.51
C THR A 30 2.61 6.96 8.80
N ILE A 31 3.67 7.09 8.02
CA ILE A 31 4.61 8.20 8.02
C ILE A 31 4.55 8.81 6.62
N GLY A 32 3.68 9.80 6.48
CA GLY A 32 3.47 10.52 5.23
C GLY A 32 4.35 11.76 5.09
N SER A 33 4.29 12.39 3.92
CA SER A 33 4.99 13.66 3.63
C SER A 33 4.60 14.80 4.58
N SER A 34 3.38 14.76 5.10
CA SER A 34 2.82 15.84 5.92
C SER A 34 2.40 15.37 7.29
N THR A 35 1.81 14.20 7.39
CA THR A 35 1.23 13.71 8.65
C THR A 35 1.70 12.30 8.98
N SER A 36 1.79 12.03 10.28
CA SER A 36 2.04 10.70 10.84
C SER A 36 0.96 10.36 11.85
N HIS A 37 0.53 9.12 11.85
CA HIS A 37 -0.47 8.61 12.80
C HIS A 37 -0.41 7.08 12.92
N LEU A 38 -0.99 6.58 14.01
CA LEU A 38 -1.04 5.16 14.34
C LEU A 38 -2.48 4.73 14.63
N MET A 39 -2.71 3.44 14.47
CA MET A 39 -3.97 2.79 14.82
C MET A 39 -3.72 1.40 15.36
N PHE A 40 -4.34 1.07 16.49
CA PHE A 40 -4.35 -0.29 17.01
C PHE A 40 -5.66 -0.98 16.68
N SER A 41 -5.58 -2.27 16.38
CA SER A 41 -6.73 -3.10 16.05
C SER A 41 -6.60 -4.48 16.69
N GLN A 42 -7.73 -5.11 16.95
CA GLN A 42 -7.82 -6.54 17.24
C GLN A 42 -8.31 -7.26 15.98
N LEU A 43 -7.68 -8.38 15.65
CA LEU A 43 -7.99 -9.19 14.49
C LEU A 43 -8.35 -10.58 14.98
N ILE A 44 -9.50 -11.12 14.56
CA ILE A 44 -9.86 -12.50 14.79
C ILE A 44 -9.48 -13.30 13.56
N ALA A 45 -8.52 -14.20 13.71
CA ALA A 45 -8.12 -15.15 12.69
C ALA A 45 -8.75 -16.50 12.94
N ARG A 46 -9.37 -17.12 11.93
CA ARG A 46 -10.05 -18.40 11.99
C ARG A 46 -9.53 -19.33 10.89
N ARG A 47 -9.37 -20.62 11.23
CA ARG A 47 -9.06 -21.65 10.24
C ARG A 47 -10.29 -21.87 9.34
N ARG A 48 -10.11 -21.79 8.03
CA ARG A 48 -11.20 -21.89 7.05
C ARG A 48 -11.55 -23.33 6.67
N ASP A 49 -10.56 -24.23 6.66
CA ASP A 49 -10.74 -25.64 6.32
C ASP A 49 -9.78 -26.48 7.18
N SER A 50 -10.24 -27.63 7.65
CA SER A 50 -9.43 -28.59 8.43
C SER A 50 -8.32 -29.26 7.59
N ARG A 51 -8.40 -29.17 6.26
CA ARG A 51 -7.43 -29.77 5.33
C ARG A 51 -6.30 -28.83 4.92
N VAL A 52 -6.45 -27.53 5.15
CA VAL A 52 -5.47 -26.51 4.77
C VAL A 52 -5.04 -25.77 6.03
N SER A 53 -3.73 -25.70 6.28
CA SER A 53 -3.16 -24.98 7.44
C SER A 53 -3.24 -23.45 7.28
N ARG A 54 -4.40 -22.93 6.85
CA ARG A 54 -4.60 -21.51 6.56
C ARG A 54 -5.56 -20.88 7.54
N PHE A 55 -5.11 -19.78 8.17
CA PHE A 55 -5.96 -18.90 8.96
C PHE A 55 -6.30 -17.64 8.14
N GLU A 56 -7.54 -17.21 8.21
CA GLU A 56 -8.00 -15.97 7.59
C GLU A 56 -8.55 -15.04 8.66
N VAL A 57 -8.26 -13.75 8.54
CA VAL A 57 -8.87 -12.74 9.40
C VAL A 57 -10.33 -12.59 9.00
N VAL A 58 -11.21 -12.96 9.92
CA VAL A 58 -12.68 -12.94 9.71
C VAL A 58 -13.33 -11.70 10.32
N GLU A 59 -12.68 -11.08 11.30
CA GLU A 59 -13.19 -9.91 11.99
C GLU A 59 -12.07 -8.98 12.38
N ARG A 60 -12.35 -7.68 12.41
CA ARG A 60 -11.42 -6.65 12.83
C ARG A 60 -12.14 -5.57 13.60
N GLU A 61 -11.60 -5.23 14.76
CA GLU A 61 -12.04 -4.11 15.58
C GLU A 61 -10.90 -3.12 15.76
N VAL A 62 -11.16 -1.82 15.51
CA VAL A 62 -10.21 -0.76 15.81
C VAL A 62 -10.34 -0.37 17.28
N THR A 63 -9.30 -0.65 18.06
CA THR A 63 -9.30 -0.42 19.51
C THR A 63 -8.79 0.96 19.90
N TYR A 64 -7.93 1.58 19.07
CA TYR A 64 -7.41 2.91 19.33
C TYR A 64 -6.96 3.61 18.05
N ARG A 65 -7.25 4.92 17.96
CA ARG A 65 -6.77 5.82 16.89
C ARG A 65 -5.96 6.95 17.53
N SER A 66 -4.68 7.08 17.15
CA SER A 66 -3.85 8.18 17.63
C SER A 66 -4.34 9.54 17.14
N PRO A 67 -3.93 10.63 17.79
CA PRO A 67 -3.92 11.94 17.15
C PRO A 67 -3.13 11.88 15.82
N ILE A 68 -3.50 12.75 14.89
CA ILE A 68 -2.75 12.96 13.65
C ILE A 68 -1.78 14.10 13.92
N VAL A 69 -0.49 13.85 13.75
CA VAL A 69 0.55 14.86 13.96
C VAL A 69 1.25 15.19 12.63
N PHE A 70 1.80 16.37 12.53
CA PHE A 70 2.69 16.67 11.41
C PHE A 70 3.94 15.80 11.52
N THR A 71 4.33 15.19 10.39
CA THR A 71 5.60 14.45 10.31
C THR A 71 6.75 15.40 10.66
N PRO A 72 7.53 15.12 11.70
CA PRO A 72 8.59 16.01 12.12
C PRO A 72 9.77 15.97 11.15
N TYR A 73 10.27 17.15 10.76
CA TYR A 73 11.45 17.27 9.90
C TYR A 73 12.54 18.10 10.54
N VAL A 74 13.81 17.73 10.29
CA VAL A 74 14.99 18.54 10.58
C VAL A 74 15.39 19.28 9.31
N ALA A 75 15.45 20.61 9.37
CA ALA A 75 15.80 21.49 8.25
C ALA A 75 15.00 21.24 6.95
N GLY A 76 13.79 20.64 7.05
CA GLY A 76 12.95 20.33 5.90
C GLY A 76 13.45 19.18 5.00
N VAL A 77 14.63 18.63 5.26
CA VAL A 77 15.30 17.66 4.39
C VAL A 77 15.21 16.23 4.92
N ARG A 78 15.23 16.03 6.22
CA ARG A 78 15.25 14.71 6.86
C ARG A 78 14.10 14.58 7.85
N VAL A 79 13.52 13.40 7.97
CA VAL A 79 12.57 13.11 9.05
C VAL A 79 13.33 13.09 10.38
N ASP A 80 12.79 13.78 11.38
CA ASP A 80 13.31 13.77 12.75
C ASP A 80 12.88 12.44 13.41
N THR A 81 13.76 11.47 13.37
CA THR A 81 13.50 10.12 13.87
C THR A 81 13.34 10.06 15.37
N GLU A 82 13.97 10.97 16.13
CA GLU A 82 13.84 11.03 17.59
C GLU A 82 12.43 11.51 17.96
N LYS A 83 11.98 12.64 17.40
CA LYS A 83 10.62 13.13 17.65
C LYS A 83 9.54 12.17 17.14
N LEU A 84 9.79 11.47 16.03
CA LEU A 84 8.88 10.46 15.53
C LEU A 84 8.79 9.28 16.52
N GLN A 85 9.91 8.83 17.06
CA GLN A 85 9.97 7.78 18.08
C GLN A 85 9.24 8.21 19.36
N ASP A 86 9.48 9.42 19.84
CA ASP A 86 8.80 9.97 21.02
C ASP A 86 7.28 9.99 20.85
N PHE A 87 6.81 10.43 19.67
CA PHE A 87 5.40 10.41 19.34
C PHE A 87 4.83 9.00 19.37
N ILE A 88 5.50 8.04 18.73
CA ILE A 88 5.04 6.64 18.67
C ILE A 88 4.98 6.06 20.10
N MET A 89 6.02 6.26 20.90
CA MET A 89 6.05 5.76 22.27
C MET A 89 4.98 6.43 23.16
N GLN A 90 4.68 7.71 22.91
CA GLN A 90 3.57 8.38 23.60
C GLN A 90 2.23 7.72 23.24
N VAL A 91 1.99 7.43 21.96
CA VAL A 91 0.76 6.74 21.50
C VAL A 91 0.62 5.36 22.13
N TYR A 92 1.73 4.60 22.27
CA TYR A 92 1.70 3.33 22.98
C TYR A 92 1.29 3.51 24.45
N ARG A 93 1.81 4.52 25.14
CA ARG A 93 1.41 4.83 26.54
C ARG A 93 -0.06 5.21 26.62
N ASP A 94 -0.53 6.09 25.73
CA ASP A 94 -1.91 6.60 25.74
C ASP A 94 -2.94 5.51 25.43
N SER A 95 -2.56 4.55 24.56
CA SER A 95 -3.43 3.42 24.20
C SER A 95 -3.46 2.29 25.24
N GLY A 96 -2.55 2.29 26.21
CA GLY A 96 -2.36 1.19 27.17
C GLY A 96 -1.81 -0.10 26.51
N VAL A 97 -1.37 -0.05 25.25
CA VAL A 97 -0.77 -1.19 24.55
C VAL A 97 0.74 -1.15 24.74
N THR A 98 1.36 -2.26 25.12
CA THR A 98 2.82 -2.36 25.15
C THR A 98 3.35 -2.88 23.81
N PRO A 99 4.57 -2.50 23.38
CA PRO A 99 5.15 -3.01 22.14
C PRO A 99 5.21 -4.55 22.08
N ASP A 100 5.46 -5.20 23.21
CA ASP A 100 5.53 -6.67 23.29
C ASP A 100 4.17 -7.34 23.14
N ALA A 101 3.08 -6.64 23.48
CA ALA A 101 1.71 -7.14 23.34
C ALA A 101 1.20 -7.06 21.90
N VAL A 102 1.92 -6.41 20.98
CA VAL A 102 1.54 -6.35 19.56
C VAL A 102 2.07 -7.59 18.85
N ASP A 103 1.18 -8.32 18.20
CA ASP A 103 1.50 -9.55 17.48
C ASP A 103 1.93 -9.25 16.03
N THR A 104 1.36 -8.19 15.44
CA THR A 104 1.58 -7.82 14.04
C THR A 104 1.47 -6.32 13.82
N GLY A 105 2.03 -5.87 12.70
CA GLY A 105 1.88 -4.49 12.29
C GLY A 105 2.42 -4.19 10.90
N ALA A 106 2.07 -3.00 10.43
CA ALA A 106 2.66 -2.44 9.22
C ALA A 106 3.08 -1.00 9.46
N VAL A 107 4.27 -0.65 9.00
CA VAL A 107 4.78 0.71 8.92
C VAL A 107 4.85 1.09 7.45
N ILE A 108 4.09 2.09 7.06
CA ILE A 108 4.04 2.57 5.69
C ILE A 108 4.66 3.97 5.62
N ILE A 109 5.75 4.08 4.88
CA ILE A 109 6.41 5.36 4.60
C ILE A 109 6.01 5.79 3.19
N THR A 110 5.40 6.97 3.05
CA THR A 110 4.80 7.43 1.79
C THR A 110 5.27 8.80 1.34
N GLY A 111 5.09 9.08 0.06
CA GLY A 111 5.32 10.38 -0.56
C GLY A 111 6.75 10.88 -0.38
N TYR A 112 6.92 12.17 -0.05
CA TYR A 112 8.25 12.77 0.15
C TYR A 112 9.03 12.18 1.33
N ALA A 113 8.36 11.64 2.37
CA ALA A 113 9.04 10.96 3.46
C ALA A 113 9.80 9.72 2.96
N ALA A 114 9.25 9.01 1.99
CA ALA A 114 9.89 7.86 1.35
C ALA A 114 11.12 8.25 0.49
N LYS A 115 11.14 9.48 -0.04
CA LYS A 115 12.24 10.03 -0.87
C LYS A 115 13.33 10.71 -0.07
N LYS A 116 13.17 10.86 1.26
CA LYS A 116 14.17 11.51 2.11
C LYS A 116 15.40 10.63 2.32
N GLU A 117 16.55 11.27 2.50
CA GLU A 117 17.85 10.60 2.69
C GLU A 117 17.87 9.56 3.83
N ASN A 118 17.02 9.75 4.84
CA ASN A 118 16.95 8.87 6.00
C ASN A 118 15.71 7.97 6.05
N ALA A 119 15.04 7.73 4.92
CA ALA A 119 13.93 6.76 4.86
C ALA A 119 14.37 5.37 5.38
N GLY A 120 15.58 4.93 5.03
CA GLY A 120 16.17 3.73 5.58
C GLY A 120 16.37 3.74 7.10
N ALA A 121 16.67 4.90 7.70
CA ALA A 121 16.79 5.02 9.15
C ALA A 121 15.42 4.87 9.85
N ILE A 122 14.34 5.30 9.22
CA ILE A 122 12.98 5.06 9.72
C ILE A 122 12.68 3.56 9.69
N VAL A 123 13.01 2.87 8.60
CA VAL A 123 12.89 1.40 8.52
C VAL A 123 13.69 0.73 9.67
N ASN A 124 14.91 1.19 9.91
CA ASN A 124 15.77 0.66 10.97
C ASN A 124 15.23 0.95 12.39
N LEU A 125 14.57 2.09 12.61
CA LEU A 125 13.90 2.39 13.87
C LEU A 125 12.92 1.30 14.26
N PHE A 126 12.16 0.80 13.28
CA PHE A 126 11.19 -0.28 13.48
C PHE A 126 11.81 -1.68 13.41
N SER A 127 13.04 -1.82 12.88
CA SER A 127 13.73 -3.11 12.80
C SER A 127 14.10 -3.68 14.18
N GLN A 128 14.23 -2.84 15.19
CA GLN A 128 14.42 -3.27 16.59
C GLN A 128 13.18 -4.02 17.13
N TRP A 129 12.01 -3.76 16.55
CA TRP A 129 10.79 -4.53 16.78
C TRP A 129 10.58 -5.59 15.70
N ALA A 130 11.70 -6.00 15.06
CA ALA A 130 11.71 -6.86 13.87
C ALA A 130 11.13 -8.25 14.14
N GLY A 131 10.37 -8.72 13.18
CA GLY A 131 9.67 -10.00 13.22
C GLY A 131 8.15 -9.85 13.37
N LYS A 132 7.68 -8.72 13.92
CA LYS A 132 6.26 -8.43 14.11
C LYS A 132 5.71 -7.42 13.10
N PHE A 133 6.58 -6.63 12.44
CA PHE A 133 6.16 -5.54 11.56
C PHE A 133 6.62 -5.74 10.11
N VAL A 134 5.72 -5.45 9.20
CA VAL A 134 6.08 -5.13 7.81
C VAL A 134 6.44 -3.66 7.75
N CYS A 135 7.63 -3.32 7.29
CA CYS A 135 7.99 -1.95 6.99
C CYS A 135 8.14 -1.80 5.48
N ALA A 136 7.26 -1.02 4.88
CA ALA A 136 7.24 -0.79 3.44
C ALA A 136 7.40 0.68 3.12
N THR A 137 8.28 0.98 2.16
CA THR A 137 8.31 2.28 1.50
C THR A 137 7.41 2.18 0.28
N ALA A 138 6.29 2.89 0.30
CA ALA A 138 5.34 2.85 -0.79
C ALA A 138 5.68 3.90 -1.84
N GLY A 139 5.87 3.45 -3.08
CA GLY A 139 5.85 4.33 -4.25
C GLY A 139 4.41 4.82 -4.52
N PRO A 140 4.26 5.85 -5.40
CA PRO A 140 2.96 6.52 -5.60
C PRO A 140 1.84 5.58 -6.03
N LYS A 141 2.13 4.57 -6.84
CA LYS A 141 1.12 3.59 -7.26
C LYS A 141 0.67 2.70 -6.11
N LEU A 142 1.62 2.15 -5.35
CA LEU A 142 1.33 1.30 -4.19
C LEU A 142 0.56 2.08 -3.12
N GLU A 143 0.94 3.34 -2.84
CA GLU A 143 0.23 4.24 -1.93
C GLU A 143 -1.22 4.46 -2.37
N GLY A 144 -1.45 4.73 -3.67
CA GLY A 144 -2.78 4.87 -4.24
C GLY A 144 -3.61 3.60 -4.11
N MET A 145 -3.03 2.43 -4.39
CA MET A 145 -3.71 1.15 -4.22
C MET A 145 -4.14 0.93 -2.76
N MET A 146 -3.24 1.14 -1.79
CA MET A 146 -3.57 1.04 -0.36
C MET A 146 -4.71 1.98 0.02
N ALA A 147 -4.68 3.23 -0.46
CA ALA A 147 -5.76 4.19 -0.21
C ALA A 147 -7.10 3.72 -0.80
N ALA A 148 -7.12 3.17 -2.01
CA ALA A 148 -8.34 2.66 -2.64
C ALA A 148 -8.94 1.45 -1.89
N TYR A 149 -8.11 0.61 -1.32
CA TYR A 149 -8.59 -0.48 -0.47
C TYR A 149 -9.04 0.02 0.89
N GLY A 150 -8.24 0.83 1.56
CA GLY A 150 -8.54 1.34 2.91
C GLY A 150 -9.74 2.31 2.95
N SER A 151 -9.98 3.06 1.88
CA SER A 151 -11.19 3.90 1.75
C SER A 151 -12.48 3.10 1.56
N GLY A 152 -12.37 1.80 1.24
CA GLY A 152 -13.51 0.95 0.90
C GLY A 152 -13.90 0.98 -0.58
N ALA A 153 -13.15 1.69 -1.45
CA ALA A 153 -13.47 1.76 -2.89
C ALA A 153 -13.43 0.37 -3.55
N ALA A 154 -12.48 -0.48 -3.16
CA ALA A 154 -12.38 -1.84 -3.68
C ALA A 154 -13.57 -2.73 -3.25
N SER A 155 -13.94 -2.71 -1.97
CA SER A 155 -15.12 -3.44 -1.47
C SER A 155 -16.39 -2.98 -2.18
N ARG A 156 -16.59 -1.67 -2.28
CA ARG A 156 -17.73 -1.10 -2.96
C ARG A 156 -17.82 -1.49 -4.43
N SER A 157 -16.70 -1.42 -5.15
CA SER A 157 -16.65 -1.84 -6.56
C SER A 157 -17.05 -3.31 -6.72
N LYS A 158 -16.61 -4.17 -5.81
CA LYS A 158 -16.94 -5.58 -5.82
C LYS A 158 -18.40 -5.86 -5.50
N GLU A 159 -18.93 -5.23 -4.45
CA GLU A 159 -20.29 -5.43 -3.96
C GLU A 159 -21.35 -4.91 -4.94
N THR A 160 -21.07 -3.76 -5.57
CA THR A 160 -22.03 -3.10 -6.45
C THR A 160 -21.83 -3.45 -7.93
N GLY A 161 -20.73 -4.09 -8.31
CA GLY A 161 -20.33 -4.29 -9.71
C GLY A 161 -19.93 -3.00 -10.45
N LYS A 162 -19.89 -1.86 -9.76
CA LYS A 162 -19.62 -0.53 -10.34
C LYS A 162 -18.12 -0.27 -10.46
N THR A 163 -17.74 0.53 -11.45
CA THR A 163 -16.40 1.10 -11.56
C THR A 163 -16.27 2.30 -10.64
N VAL A 164 -15.35 2.25 -9.69
CA VAL A 164 -15.10 3.29 -8.69
C VAL A 164 -13.77 3.98 -8.97
N MET A 165 -13.76 5.31 -8.96
CA MET A 165 -12.55 6.11 -8.95
C MET A 165 -12.33 6.65 -7.53
N ASN A 166 -11.22 6.29 -6.90
CA ASN A 166 -10.79 6.85 -5.62
C ASN A 166 -9.70 7.90 -5.86
N ILE A 167 -9.87 9.09 -5.30
CA ILE A 167 -8.90 10.18 -5.36
C ILE A 167 -8.38 10.43 -3.95
N ASP A 168 -7.15 10.02 -3.69
CA ASP A 168 -6.50 10.20 -2.39
C ASP A 168 -5.64 11.46 -2.42
N ILE A 169 -6.04 12.48 -1.64
CA ILE A 169 -5.39 13.79 -1.63
C ILE A 169 -4.69 14.02 -0.29
N GLY A 170 -3.37 13.88 -0.33
CA GLY A 170 -2.51 14.12 0.81
C GLY A 170 -1.94 15.54 0.88
N GLY A 171 -0.84 15.70 1.58
CA GLY A 171 -0.19 17.00 1.71
C GLY A 171 0.64 17.41 0.49
N GLY A 172 1.28 16.50 -0.20
CA GLY A 172 2.16 16.83 -1.34
C GLY A 172 1.66 16.31 -2.68
N THR A 173 0.85 15.27 -2.68
CA THR A 173 0.46 14.52 -3.88
C THR A 173 -1.00 14.09 -3.83
N SER A 174 -1.57 13.86 -5.00
CA SER A 174 -2.88 13.21 -5.18
C SER A 174 -2.71 11.93 -6.00
N LYS A 175 -3.34 10.83 -5.57
CA LYS A 175 -3.37 9.56 -6.27
C LYS A 175 -4.77 9.30 -6.78
N VAL A 176 -4.89 9.00 -8.07
CA VAL A 176 -6.15 8.65 -8.70
C VAL A 176 -6.10 7.16 -9.07
N VAL A 177 -7.03 6.40 -8.52
CA VAL A 177 -7.07 4.95 -8.66
C VAL A 177 -8.42 4.52 -9.20
N ILE A 178 -8.44 3.67 -10.20
CA ILE A 178 -9.66 3.11 -10.78
C ILE A 178 -9.77 1.65 -10.36
N VAL A 179 -10.92 1.31 -9.80
CA VAL A 179 -11.24 -0.03 -9.30
C VAL A 179 -12.44 -0.58 -10.06
N LYS A 180 -12.33 -1.81 -10.56
CA LYS A 180 -13.39 -2.54 -11.25
C LYS A 180 -13.47 -3.97 -10.72
N GLY A 181 -14.66 -4.39 -10.29
CA GLY A 181 -14.87 -5.73 -9.74
C GLY A 181 -14.03 -6.02 -8.48
N GLY A 182 -13.68 -4.97 -7.71
CA GLY A 182 -12.86 -5.09 -6.51
C GLY A 182 -11.35 -5.11 -6.75
N THR A 183 -10.91 -4.99 -8.01
CA THR A 183 -9.49 -5.01 -8.38
C THR A 183 -9.07 -3.66 -8.94
N VAL A 184 -7.89 -3.18 -8.56
CA VAL A 184 -7.31 -1.96 -9.15
C VAL A 184 -6.89 -2.24 -10.58
N VAL A 185 -7.46 -1.48 -11.53
CA VAL A 185 -7.21 -1.64 -12.96
C VAL A 185 -6.30 -0.55 -13.53
N ASP A 186 -6.26 0.64 -12.89
CA ASP A 186 -5.39 1.73 -13.32
C ASP A 186 -5.08 2.66 -12.14
N THR A 187 -3.92 3.33 -12.20
CA THR A 187 -3.48 4.27 -11.16
C THR A 187 -2.58 5.35 -11.73
N SER A 188 -2.74 6.55 -11.23
CA SER A 188 -1.90 7.71 -11.59
C SER A 188 -1.68 8.60 -10.38
N SER A 189 -0.58 9.35 -10.38
CA SER A 189 -0.24 10.30 -9.33
C SER A 189 0.21 11.65 -9.90
N ILE A 190 -0.17 12.71 -9.19
CA ILE A 190 0.14 14.11 -9.55
C ILE A 190 0.58 14.87 -8.30
N PHE A 191 1.52 15.81 -8.45
CA PHE A 191 2.02 16.70 -7.38
C PHE A 191 1.02 17.81 -7.04
N VAL A 192 -0.16 17.43 -6.55
CA VAL A 192 -1.21 18.31 -6.02
C VAL A 192 -1.54 17.87 -4.61
N GLY A 193 -1.46 18.77 -3.64
CA GLY A 193 -1.75 18.46 -2.25
C GLY A 193 -1.86 19.70 -1.36
N ALA A 194 -2.32 19.52 -0.14
CA ALA A 194 -2.60 20.60 0.79
C ALA A 194 -1.35 21.40 1.23
N ARG A 195 -0.21 20.72 1.37
CA ARG A 195 1.01 21.30 1.95
C ARG A 195 2.13 21.54 0.93
N VAL A 196 1.77 21.73 -0.32
CA VAL A 196 2.73 22.16 -1.35
C VAL A 196 3.20 23.60 -1.10
N VAL A 197 2.40 24.37 -0.37
CA VAL A 197 2.78 25.61 0.32
C VAL A 197 2.21 25.54 1.74
N ALA A 198 3.01 25.92 2.75
CA ALA A 198 2.52 26.03 4.11
C ALA A 198 3.02 27.35 4.74
N MET A 199 2.19 27.90 5.63
CA MET A 199 2.37 29.16 6.33
C MET A 199 2.38 28.94 7.84
N ASP A 200 3.02 29.83 8.56
CA ASP A 200 2.90 29.94 9.99
C ASP A 200 1.61 30.69 10.41
N PRO A 201 1.30 30.79 11.72
CA PRO A 201 0.12 31.50 12.18
C PRO A 201 0.12 33.01 11.86
N SER A 202 1.26 33.59 11.46
CA SER A 202 1.35 34.98 11.00
C SER A 202 1.15 35.13 9.48
N GLY A 203 0.92 34.02 8.77
CA GLY A 203 0.72 33.99 7.32
C GLY A 203 2.02 34.03 6.52
N GLN A 204 3.18 33.87 7.16
CA GLN A 204 4.47 33.79 6.46
C GLN A 204 4.72 32.38 5.96
N VAL A 205 5.21 32.26 4.73
CA VAL A 205 5.51 30.99 4.09
C VAL A 205 6.69 30.31 4.77
N ILE A 206 6.45 29.11 5.32
CA ILE A 206 7.47 28.29 5.99
C ILE A 206 7.85 27.04 5.20
N ARG A 207 7.08 26.70 4.16
CA ARG A 207 7.33 25.53 3.31
C ARG A 207 6.88 25.81 1.89
N ILE A 208 7.73 25.44 0.92
CA ILE A 208 7.43 25.49 -0.51
C ILE A 208 7.94 24.18 -1.13
N GLU A 209 7.05 23.41 -1.72
CA GLU A 209 7.40 22.27 -2.55
C GLU A 209 7.51 22.71 -4.03
N GLU A 210 8.13 21.86 -4.86
CA GLU A 210 8.37 22.18 -6.28
C GLU A 210 7.08 22.51 -7.02
N SER A 211 5.99 21.76 -6.80
CA SER A 211 4.69 22.03 -7.43
C SER A 211 4.08 23.36 -7.00
N GLY A 212 4.26 23.76 -5.75
CA GLY A 212 3.89 25.10 -5.27
C GLY A 212 4.68 26.21 -5.95
N SER A 213 6.01 26.01 -6.10
CA SER A 213 6.87 26.94 -6.85
C SER A 213 6.49 27.01 -8.33
N LEU A 214 6.14 25.89 -8.95
CA LEU A 214 5.70 25.85 -10.35
C LEU A 214 4.39 26.60 -10.54
N ALA A 215 3.40 26.39 -9.65
CA ALA A 215 2.12 27.08 -9.69
C ALA A 215 2.28 28.60 -9.49
N ALA A 216 3.07 29.02 -8.52
CA ALA A 216 3.35 30.45 -8.28
C ALA A 216 4.00 31.10 -9.48
N ARG A 217 5.01 30.48 -10.11
CA ARG A 217 5.67 30.98 -11.31
C ARG A 217 4.72 31.10 -12.51
N GLU A 218 3.85 30.12 -12.71
CA GLU A 218 2.85 30.16 -13.79
C GLU A 218 1.90 31.35 -13.63
N LEU A 219 1.61 31.73 -12.37
CA LEU A 219 0.73 32.84 -12.01
C LEU A 219 1.46 34.20 -11.86
N GLY A 220 2.79 34.23 -11.96
CA GLY A 220 3.58 35.45 -11.72
C GLY A 220 3.64 35.87 -10.25
N ILE A 221 3.39 34.93 -9.30
CA ILE A 221 3.44 35.18 -7.86
C ILE A 221 4.90 35.01 -7.38
N ASP A 222 5.41 35.98 -6.64
CA ASP A 222 6.75 35.94 -6.04
C ASP A 222 6.74 35.18 -4.71
N LEU A 223 6.67 33.85 -4.78
CA LEU A 223 6.59 32.95 -3.63
C LEU A 223 7.97 32.73 -3.03
N LYS A 224 8.18 33.15 -1.76
CA LYS A 224 9.45 33.01 -1.04
C LYS A 224 9.23 32.59 0.41
N LEU A 225 10.17 31.82 0.96
CA LEU A 225 10.21 31.50 2.40
C LEU A 225 10.35 32.79 3.21
N GLY A 226 9.59 32.90 4.30
CA GLY A 226 9.55 34.04 5.18
C GLY A 226 8.75 35.24 4.65
N ALA A 227 8.23 35.19 3.44
CA ALA A 227 7.34 36.21 2.89
C ALA A 227 5.87 35.89 3.17
N PRO A 228 5.00 36.92 3.31
CA PRO A 228 3.56 36.68 3.46
C PRO A 228 2.98 36.21 2.13
N LEU A 229 1.95 35.34 2.19
CA LEU A 229 1.16 34.93 1.04
C LEU A 229 -0.30 35.32 1.28
N SER A 230 -0.83 36.23 0.47
CA SER A 230 -2.20 36.68 0.62
C SER A 230 -3.22 35.57 0.32
N VAL A 231 -4.41 35.66 0.89
CA VAL A 231 -5.51 34.71 0.64
C VAL A 231 -5.89 34.65 -0.84
N SER A 232 -5.80 35.77 -1.58
CA SER A 232 -6.04 35.81 -3.02
C SER A 232 -5.00 35.01 -3.81
N GLU A 233 -3.73 35.10 -3.44
CA GLU A 233 -2.66 34.32 -4.05
C GLU A 233 -2.77 32.82 -3.71
N GLN A 234 -3.12 32.50 -2.44
CA GLN A 234 -3.40 31.11 -2.03
C GLN A 234 -4.52 30.49 -2.90
N LYS A 235 -5.64 31.21 -3.06
CA LYS A 235 -6.76 30.76 -3.91
C LYS A 235 -6.36 30.61 -5.38
N ALA A 236 -5.56 31.52 -5.93
CA ALA A 236 -5.07 31.41 -7.30
C ALA A 236 -4.18 30.15 -7.49
N ILE A 237 -3.29 29.88 -6.55
CA ILE A 237 -2.48 28.64 -6.54
C ILE A 237 -3.39 27.41 -6.46
N VAL A 238 -4.39 27.42 -5.57
CA VAL A 238 -5.36 26.33 -5.44
C VAL A 238 -6.15 26.12 -6.73
N ASP A 239 -6.57 27.19 -7.40
CA ASP A 239 -7.34 27.10 -8.65
C ASP A 239 -6.55 26.39 -9.76
N ILE A 240 -5.29 26.73 -9.98
CA ILE A 240 -4.48 26.10 -11.02
C ILE A 240 -4.15 24.65 -10.68
N LEU A 241 -3.90 24.34 -9.41
CA LEU A 241 -3.65 22.96 -8.95
C LEU A 241 -4.92 22.10 -9.04
N THR A 242 -6.09 22.65 -8.67
CA THR A 242 -7.39 21.96 -8.81
C THR A 242 -7.68 21.68 -10.27
N ASN A 243 -7.46 22.64 -11.16
CA ASN A 243 -7.66 22.44 -12.60
C ASN A 243 -6.77 21.30 -13.12
N SER A 244 -5.50 21.25 -12.69
CA SER A 244 -4.58 20.15 -13.06
C SER A 244 -5.06 18.79 -12.57
N LEU A 245 -5.57 18.71 -11.34
CA LEU A 245 -6.15 17.46 -10.81
C LEU A 245 -7.39 17.05 -11.62
N PHE A 246 -8.25 17.99 -12.00
CA PHE A 246 -9.45 17.68 -12.79
C PHE A 246 -9.13 17.30 -14.24
N GLU A 247 -8.09 17.83 -14.86
CA GLU A 247 -7.62 17.34 -16.16
C GLU A 247 -7.28 15.84 -16.10
N LEU A 248 -6.63 15.39 -14.99
CA LEU A 248 -6.32 13.99 -14.78
C LEU A 248 -7.58 13.14 -14.52
N ILE A 249 -8.50 13.61 -13.67
CA ILE A 249 -9.76 12.92 -13.32
C ILE A 249 -10.68 12.80 -14.55
N GLU A 250 -10.78 13.86 -15.37
CA GLU A 250 -11.59 13.89 -16.56
C GLU A 250 -11.02 13.05 -17.72
N ARG A 251 -9.72 12.75 -17.71
CA ARG A 251 -9.03 11.88 -18.68
C ARG A 251 -9.15 12.36 -20.13
N LYS A 252 -9.27 13.69 -20.36
CA LYS A 252 -9.49 14.30 -21.67
C LYS A 252 -8.23 14.81 -22.35
N GLY A 253 -7.15 14.89 -21.64
CA GLY A 253 -5.87 15.42 -22.08
C GLY A 253 -5.27 16.31 -20.99
N LEU A 254 -3.95 16.43 -20.98
CA LEU A 254 -3.22 17.21 -19.98
C LEU A 254 -2.60 18.44 -20.62
N SER A 255 -2.79 19.60 -20.03
CA SER A 255 -2.09 20.83 -20.40
C SER A 255 -0.57 20.70 -20.15
N PRO A 256 0.27 21.52 -20.81
CA PRO A 256 1.71 21.52 -20.55
C PRO A 256 2.07 21.78 -19.08
N PHE A 257 1.26 22.57 -18.38
CA PHE A 257 1.45 22.80 -16.95
C PHE A 257 1.15 21.52 -16.15
N THR A 258 0.02 20.88 -16.37
CA THR A 258 -0.36 19.63 -15.70
C THR A 258 0.64 18.50 -15.97
N GLN A 259 1.16 18.40 -17.20
CA GLN A 259 2.21 17.41 -17.52
C GLN A 259 3.46 17.56 -16.65
N ARG A 260 3.85 18.80 -16.30
CA ARG A 260 4.99 19.04 -15.38
C ARG A 260 4.69 18.64 -13.94
N LEU A 261 3.42 18.56 -13.56
CA LEU A 261 2.99 18.13 -12.23
C LEU A 261 2.80 16.62 -12.11
N MET A 262 2.84 15.87 -13.21
CA MET A 262 2.66 14.41 -13.15
C MET A 262 3.82 13.73 -12.45
N GLU A 263 3.52 12.88 -11.48
CA GLU A 263 4.50 12.01 -10.81
C GLU A 263 4.63 10.66 -11.53
N THR A 264 3.53 10.18 -12.09
CA THR A 264 3.48 8.92 -12.87
C THR A 264 2.82 9.18 -14.22
N SER A 265 2.76 8.17 -15.08
CA SER A 265 2.02 8.25 -16.35
C SER A 265 0.54 8.54 -16.11
N PRO A 266 -0.13 9.28 -17.01
CA PRO A 266 -1.57 9.52 -16.92
C PRO A 266 -2.38 8.23 -16.99
N LEU A 267 -3.61 8.26 -16.46
CA LEU A 267 -4.56 7.15 -16.55
C LEU A 267 -4.78 6.68 -17.99
N GLN A 268 -4.74 5.38 -18.19
CA GLN A 268 -5.00 4.73 -19.49
C GLN A 268 -6.42 4.17 -19.62
N TYR A 269 -7.11 3.94 -18.50
CA TYR A 269 -8.48 3.44 -18.47
C TYR A 269 -9.44 4.46 -19.11
N ARG A 270 -10.26 4.04 -20.09
CA ARG A 270 -11.15 4.92 -20.88
C ARG A 270 -12.64 4.65 -20.71
N ASP A 271 -13.02 3.51 -20.12
CA ASP A 271 -14.42 3.20 -19.88
C ASP A 271 -15.06 4.16 -18.86
N SER A 272 -16.37 4.09 -18.70
CA SER A 272 -17.14 4.92 -17.76
C SER A 272 -16.74 4.66 -16.30
N ILE A 273 -16.85 5.71 -15.50
CA ILE A 273 -16.78 5.68 -14.04
C ILE A 273 -18.20 5.85 -13.51
N ASP A 274 -18.60 5.02 -12.57
CA ASP A 274 -19.93 5.06 -11.96
C ASP A 274 -19.97 5.77 -10.61
N THR A 275 -18.82 5.77 -9.90
CA THR A 275 -18.72 6.34 -8.56
C THR A 275 -17.37 7.01 -8.37
N ILE A 276 -17.37 8.16 -7.71
CA ILE A 276 -16.16 8.90 -7.30
C ILE A 276 -16.14 8.99 -5.78
N MET A 277 -14.97 8.75 -5.19
CA MET A 277 -14.72 8.84 -3.77
C MET A 277 -13.42 9.62 -3.54
N PHE A 278 -13.39 10.46 -2.50
CA PHE A 278 -12.18 11.16 -2.08
C PHE A 278 -11.70 10.61 -0.73
N SER A 279 -10.38 10.36 -0.64
CA SER A 279 -9.71 9.98 0.61
C SER A 279 -8.48 10.89 0.83
N GLY A 280 -7.74 10.64 1.91
CA GLY A 280 -6.65 11.51 2.33
C GLY A 280 -7.11 12.71 3.18
N GLY A 281 -6.16 13.52 3.62
CA GLY A 281 -6.43 14.63 4.55
C GLY A 281 -7.37 15.72 3.98
N VAL A 282 -7.28 15.99 2.68
CA VAL A 282 -8.15 16.99 2.03
C VAL A 282 -9.61 16.53 1.94
N ALA A 283 -9.85 15.22 1.94
CA ALA A 283 -11.20 14.68 1.95
C ALA A 283 -11.99 15.09 3.19
N GLU A 284 -11.34 15.32 4.32
CA GLU A 284 -12.00 15.79 5.54
C GLU A 284 -12.66 17.16 5.33
N TYR A 285 -12.09 18.04 4.50
CA TYR A 285 -12.69 19.32 4.12
C TYR A 285 -13.77 19.16 3.04
N ILE A 286 -13.56 18.24 2.08
CA ILE A 286 -14.56 18.00 1.00
C ILE A 286 -15.88 17.52 1.59
N TYR A 287 -15.83 16.69 2.63
CA TYR A 287 -17.04 16.14 3.30
C TYR A 287 -17.44 16.88 4.59
N ASP A 288 -16.87 18.07 4.86
CA ASP A 288 -17.20 18.95 6.00
C ASP A 288 -16.91 18.38 7.40
N HIS A 289 -15.98 17.41 7.50
CA HIS A 289 -15.57 16.82 8.78
C HIS A 289 -14.44 17.60 9.48
N GLU A 290 -13.71 18.45 8.75
CA GLU A 290 -12.67 19.34 9.29
C GLU A 290 -12.97 20.79 8.91
N LYS A 291 -12.71 21.72 9.84
CA LYS A 291 -12.88 23.17 9.67
C LYS A 291 -11.66 23.97 10.10
N SER A 292 -10.72 23.32 10.79
CA SER A 292 -9.51 23.98 11.28
C SER A 292 -8.58 24.33 10.14
N ASP A 293 -7.91 25.49 10.27
CA ASP A 293 -6.82 25.86 9.38
C ASP A 293 -5.49 25.40 10.00
N PHE A 294 -4.75 24.57 9.27
CA PHE A 294 -3.46 24.03 9.67
C PHE A 294 -2.28 24.81 9.06
N GLY A 295 -2.54 26.03 8.57
CA GLY A 295 -1.52 26.88 7.92
C GLY A 295 -1.07 26.32 6.57
N ASP A 296 -1.98 25.74 5.82
CA ASP A 296 -1.71 25.21 4.48
C ASP A 296 -2.89 25.47 3.52
N LEU A 297 -2.79 24.94 2.29
CA LEU A 297 -3.82 25.14 1.27
C LEU A 297 -5.04 24.20 1.44
N GLY A 298 -5.05 23.31 2.46
CA GLY A 298 -6.07 22.26 2.63
C GLY A 298 -7.51 22.78 2.64
N PRO A 299 -7.87 23.77 3.46
CA PRO A 299 -9.22 24.33 3.49
C PRO A 299 -9.68 24.86 2.13
N HIS A 300 -8.83 25.66 1.47
CA HIS A 300 -9.14 26.23 0.15
C HIS A 300 -9.21 25.17 -0.95
N LEU A 301 -8.30 24.16 -0.88
CA LEU A 301 -8.28 23.05 -1.85
C LEU A 301 -9.52 22.17 -1.72
N GLY A 302 -9.91 21.82 -0.49
CA GLY A 302 -11.13 21.05 -0.23
C GLY A 302 -12.39 21.77 -0.71
N GLU A 303 -12.54 23.07 -0.37
CA GLU A 303 -13.66 23.90 -0.82
C GLU A 303 -13.71 23.98 -2.35
N ARG A 304 -12.58 24.24 -3.00
CA ARG A 304 -12.51 24.38 -4.45
C ARG A 304 -12.83 23.09 -5.19
N ILE A 305 -12.33 21.96 -4.71
CA ILE A 305 -12.65 20.63 -5.26
C ILE A 305 -14.15 20.36 -5.11
N LYS A 306 -14.71 20.61 -3.93
CA LYS A 306 -16.14 20.44 -3.66
C LYS A 306 -16.99 21.25 -4.66
N GLN A 307 -16.70 22.53 -4.85
CA GLN A 307 -17.38 23.37 -5.84
C GLN A 307 -17.27 22.77 -7.25
N ARG A 308 -16.06 22.41 -7.67
CA ARG A 308 -15.81 21.87 -9.01
C ARG A 308 -16.56 20.55 -9.27
N ILE A 309 -16.73 19.71 -8.25
CA ILE A 309 -17.52 18.48 -8.35
C ILE A 309 -18.98 18.78 -8.57
N PHE A 310 -19.57 19.68 -7.76
CA PHE A 310 -20.98 20.03 -7.86
C PHE A 310 -21.33 20.74 -9.18
N ASP A 311 -20.38 21.50 -9.74
CA ASP A 311 -20.53 22.18 -11.03
C ASP A 311 -20.33 21.25 -12.23
N SER A 312 -20.00 19.99 -12.02
CA SER A 312 -19.70 19.00 -13.04
C SER A 312 -20.65 17.80 -13.03
N ALA A 313 -20.55 16.94 -14.06
CA ALA A 313 -21.27 15.68 -14.11
C ALA A 313 -20.91 14.71 -12.96
N PHE A 314 -19.81 14.97 -12.25
CA PHE A 314 -19.34 14.14 -11.14
C PHE A 314 -20.16 14.29 -9.85
N GLY A 315 -20.96 15.38 -9.71
CA GLY A 315 -21.77 15.61 -8.51
C GLY A 315 -22.70 14.44 -8.15
N ASN A 316 -23.31 13.82 -9.16
CA ASN A 316 -24.18 12.65 -8.96
C ASN A 316 -23.44 11.33 -8.72
N MET A 317 -22.11 11.32 -8.92
CA MET A 317 -21.25 10.14 -8.75
C MET A 317 -20.52 10.16 -7.41
N LEU A 318 -20.53 11.30 -6.71
CA LEU A 318 -19.80 11.48 -5.45
C LEU A 318 -20.41 10.61 -4.36
N GLN A 319 -19.56 9.86 -3.69
CA GLN A 319 -19.92 9.09 -2.51
C GLN A 319 -18.83 9.20 -1.46
N GLU A 320 -19.24 9.27 -0.21
CA GLU A 320 -18.30 9.31 0.90
C GLU A 320 -17.69 7.93 1.15
N PRO A 321 -16.36 7.84 1.36
CA PRO A 321 -15.68 6.59 1.70
C PRO A 321 -15.90 6.21 3.15
N ALA A 322 -15.69 4.93 3.47
CA ALA A 322 -15.71 4.43 4.84
C ALA A 322 -14.60 5.08 5.70
N GLU A 323 -13.42 5.27 5.12
CA GLU A 323 -12.29 5.95 5.78
C GLU A 323 -11.68 6.98 4.83
N ARG A 324 -11.28 8.12 5.36
CA ARG A 324 -10.71 9.28 4.63
C ARG A 324 -9.22 9.42 4.89
N ILE A 325 -8.83 10.22 5.86
CA ILE A 325 -7.41 10.48 6.18
C ILE A 325 -6.67 9.23 6.67
N ARG A 326 -7.40 8.25 7.20
CA ARG A 326 -6.84 6.98 7.68
C ARG A 326 -6.91 5.84 6.65
N ALA A 327 -7.33 6.10 5.43
CA ALA A 327 -7.50 5.08 4.39
C ALA A 327 -6.22 4.22 4.21
N THR A 328 -5.05 4.85 4.12
CA THR A 328 -3.78 4.13 3.93
C THR A 328 -3.41 3.23 5.12
N VAL A 329 -3.80 3.62 6.35
CA VAL A 329 -3.50 2.84 7.57
C VAL A 329 -4.47 1.68 7.77
N MET A 330 -5.70 1.83 7.30
CA MET A 330 -6.74 0.81 7.49
C MET A 330 -6.41 -0.54 6.85
N GLY A 331 -5.54 -0.56 5.85
CA GLY A 331 -5.05 -1.78 5.24
C GLY A 331 -4.01 -2.54 6.08
N ALA A 332 -3.65 -2.04 7.26
CA ALA A 332 -2.54 -2.60 8.02
C ALA A 332 -2.81 -4.02 8.51
N ALA A 333 -1.85 -4.86 8.19
CA ALA A 333 -1.53 -6.15 8.78
C ALA A 333 -2.69 -7.11 9.09
N GLN A 334 -3.12 -7.85 8.11
CA GLN A 334 -3.81 -9.11 8.29
C GLN A 334 -2.81 -10.25 8.17
N TYR A 335 -2.89 -11.23 9.06
CA TYR A 335 -2.07 -12.44 8.99
C TYR A 335 -2.80 -13.56 8.29
N SER A 336 -2.05 -14.24 7.45
CA SER A 336 -2.38 -15.59 7.05
C SER A 336 -1.12 -16.44 7.20
N LEU A 337 -1.12 -17.38 8.12
CA LEU A 337 -0.05 -18.36 8.26
C LEU A 337 -0.34 -19.52 7.32
N GLN A 338 0.60 -19.80 6.43
CA GLN A 338 0.55 -20.96 5.53
C GLN A 338 1.82 -21.79 5.72
N VAL A 339 1.77 -23.03 5.32
CA VAL A 339 2.96 -23.89 5.24
C VAL A 339 3.12 -24.26 3.77
N SER A 340 4.33 -24.15 3.24
CA SER A 340 4.61 -24.53 1.87
C SER A 340 4.32 -26.00 1.57
N GLY A 341 4.09 -26.33 0.31
CA GLY A 341 4.11 -27.71 -0.16
C GLY A 341 5.47 -28.38 0.06
N ASN A 342 5.56 -29.66 -0.27
CA ASN A 342 6.78 -30.48 -0.08
C ASN A 342 7.80 -30.32 -1.20
N THR A 343 7.53 -29.54 -2.22
CA THR A 343 8.37 -29.40 -3.43
C THR A 343 9.05 -28.05 -3.51
N ILE A 344 9.71 -27.65 -2.41
CA ILE A 344 10.52 -26.44 -2.39
C ILE A 344 11.86 -26.61 -3.12
N PHE A 345 12.43 -25.50 -3.59
CA PHE A 345 13.80 -25.43 -4.07
C PHE A 345 14.56 -24.29 -3.38
N LEU A 346 15.71 -24.60 -2.82
CA LEU A 346 16.61 -23.65 -2.19
C LEU A 346 17.99 -23.82 -2.81
N SER A 347 18.51 -22.76 -3.44
CA SER A 347 19.88 -22.79 -3.99
C SER A 347 20.93 -22.65 -2.90
N ASN A 348 20.60 -22.04 -1.76
CA ASN A 348 21.47 -21.88 -0.61
C ASN A 348 20.64 -21.83 0.68
N HIS A 349 20.74 -22.87 1.51
CA HIS A 349 19.99 -22.99 2.78
C HIS A 349 20.39 -21.94 3.83
N THR A 350 21.55 -21.33 3.73
CA THR A 350 22.03 -20.33 4.71
C THR A 350 21.33 -18.99 4.61
N THR A 351 20.52 -18.76 3.58
CA THR A 351 19.84 -17.49 3.32
C THR A 351 18.50 -17.32 4.04
N LEU A 352 17.98 -18.38 4.61
CA LEU A 352 16.73 -18.33 5.40
C LEU A 352 17.04 -17.95 6.86
N PRO A 353 16.14 -17.22 7.52
CA PRO A 353 14.81 -16.77 7.07
C PRO A 353 14.87 -15.51 6.18
N LYS A 354 13.97 -15.40 5.21
CA LYS A 354 13.70 -14.16 4.46
C LYS A 354 12.48 -13.47 5.05
N ARG A 355 12.55 -12.14 5.21
CA ARG A 355 11.48 -11.39 5.86
C ARG A 355 11.04 -10.19 5.04
N ASN A 356 9.77 -9.83 5.18
CA ASN A 356 9.15 -8.65 4.58
C ASN A 356 9.36 -8.57 3.04
N LEU A 357 9.22 -9.70 2.37
CA LEU A 357 9.26 -9.76 0.92
C LEU A 357 7.93 -9.23 0.38
N GLN A 358 7.98 -8.15 -0.38
CA GLN A 358 6.78 -7.66 -1.05
C GLN A 358 6.39 -8.62 -2.17
N VAL A 359 5.11 -9.02 -2.19
CA VAL A 359 4.59 -9.90 -3.23
C VAL A 359 4.24 -9.10 -4.48
N VAL A 360 4.78 -9.52 -5.60
CA VAL A 360 4.40 -9.06 -6.93
C VAL A 360 3.64 -10.19 -7.61
N LYS A 361 2.32 -10.02 -7.75
CA LYS A 361 1.46 -11.05 -8.31
C LYS A 361 1.43 -10.98 -9.83
N VAL A 362 1.68 -12.13 -10.47
CA VAL A 362 1.62 -12.36 -11.91
C VAL A 362 0.53 -13.38 -12.19
N CYS A 363 -0.53 -12.99 -12.89
CA CYS A 363 -1.63 -13.88 -13.25
C CYS A 363 -1.52 -14.26 -14.73
N LEU A 364 -1.21 -15.52 -15.00
CA LEU A 364 -1.15 -16.08 -16.36
C LEU A 364 -2.47 -16.79 -16.62
N GLN A 365 -3.47 -16.06 -17.14
CA GLN A 365 -4.81 -16.60 -17.41
C GLN A 365 -5.03 -16.74 -18.92
N GLY A 366 -5.66 -17.82 -19.36
CA GLY A 366 -6.02 -18.06 -20.76
C GLY A 366 -5.27 -19.24 -21.39
N GLU A 367 -4.77 -19.05 -22.60
CA GLU A 367 -4.03 -20.09 -23.33
C GLU A 367 -2.68 -20.41 -22.66
N ARG A 368 -2.06 -21.48 -23.11
CA ARG A 368 -0.76 -21.93 -22.62
C ARG A 368 0.30 -20.82 -22.74
N PRO A 369 0.97 -20.40 -21.68
CA PRO A 369 1.88 -19.27 -21.72
C PRO A 369 3.16 -19.58 -22.54
N THR A 370 3.52 -18.66 -23.45
CA THR A 370 4.83 -18.62 -24.11
C THR A 370 5.83 -17.87 -23.24
N ALA A 371 7.13 -18.01 -23.52
CA ALA A 371 8.18 -17.32 -22.79
C ALA A 371 8.02 -15.78 -22.88
N GLU A 372 7.68 -15.26 -24.06
CA GLU A 372 7.47 -13.83 -24.31
C GLU A 372 6.26 -13.30 -23.55
N TRP A 373 5.18 -14.09 -23.46
CA TRP A 373 4.02 -13.70 -22.67
C TRP A 373 4.33 -13.68 -21.17
N VAL A 374 5.03 -14.69 -20.66
CA VAL A 374 5.47 -14.72 -19.26
C VAL A 374 6.36 -13.51 -18.95
N GLU A 375 7.35 -13.21 -19.82
CA GLU A 375 8.20 -12.04 -19.68
C GLU A 375 7.39 -10.74 -19.61
N GLY A 376 6.49 -10.52 -20.57
CA GLY A 376 5.64 -9.34 -20.62
C GLY A 376 4.77 -9.19 -19.36
N SER A 377 4.19 -10.30 -18.89
CA SER A 377 3.34 -10.33 -17.69
C SER A 377 4.12 -10.00 -16.41
N VAL A 378 5.33 -10.54 -16.26
CA VAL A 378 6.22 -10.23 -15.14
C VAL A 378 6.64 -8.76 -15.15
N ARG A 379 7.10 -8.23 -16.31
CA ARG A 379 7.47 -6.81 -16.45
C ARG A 379 6.29 -5.89 -16.15
N GLN A 380 5.09 -6.21 -16.64
CA GLN A 380 3.88 -5.44 -16.35
C GLN A 380 3.54 -5.46 -14.85
N ALA A 381 3.65 -6.63 -14.21
CA ALA A 381 3.41 -6.75 -12.77
C ALA A 381 4.41 -5.91 -11.96
N LEU A 382 5.71 -5.99 -12.26
CA LEU A 382 6.74 -5.18 -11.61
C LEU A 382 6.47 -3.68 -11.77
N GLY A 383 6.07 -3.23 -12.97
CA GLY A 383 5.73 -1.83 -13.23
C GLY A 383 4.52 -1.31 -12.45
N ARG A 384 3.58 -2.17 -12.04
CA ARG A 384 2.44 -1.77 -11.17
C ARG A 384 2.87 -1.34 -9.78
N TYR A 385 3.97 -1.87 -9.28
CA TYR A 385 4.48 -1.61 -7.93
C TYR A 385 5.61 -0.59 -7.88
N ASP A 386 5.92 0.08 -8.99
CA ASP A 386 7.04 1.02 -9.12
C ASP A 386 8.42 0.41 -8.80
N MET A 387 8.55 -0.92 -8.89
CA MET A 387 9.77 -1.64 -8.53
C MET A 387 10.95 -1.31 -9.45
N ASP A 388 10.66 -0.87 -10.68
CA ASP A 388 11.61 -0.45 -11.68
C ASP A 388 12.27 0.91 -11.39
N LYS A 389 11.63 1.76 -10.55
CA LYS A 389 12.03 3.17 -10.36
C LYS A 389 12.43 3.52 -8.93
N PHE A 390 11.75 2.96 -7.93
CA PHE A 390 11.85 3.46 -6.57
C PHE A 390 12.75 2.67 -5.63
N GLN A 391 12.88 1.36 -5.84
CA GLN A 391 13.67 0.51 -4.95
C GLN A 391 14.30 -0.68 -5.70
N PRO A 392 15.32 -0.45 -6.53
CA PRO A 392 15.98 -1.54 -7.28
C PRO A 392 16.58 -2.62 -6.36
N ASN A 393 16.68 -2.35 -5.06
CA ASN A 393 17.27 -3.24 -4.06
C ASN A 393 16.27 -3.78 -3.02
N SER A 394 14.97 -3.52 -3.15
CA SER A 394 14.00 -4.09 -2.20
C SER A 394 13.81 -5.58 -2.45
N PRO A 395 13.79 -6.40 -1.39
CA PRO A 395 13.53 -7.82 -1.51
C PRO A 395 12.07 -8.04 -1.93
N ILE A 396 11.85 -8.78 -3.00
CA ILE A 396 10.51 -9.11 -3.50
C ILE A 396 10.33 -10.62 -3.65
N ALA A 397 9.06 -11.05 -3.66
CA ALA A 397 8.63 -12.38 -4.05
C ALA A 397 7.69 -12.28 -5.26
N LEU A 398 8.04 -12.96 -6.35
CA LEU A 398 7.19 -13.09 -7.53
C LEU A 398 6.22 -14.25 -7.33
N ALA A 399 4.93 -13.96 -7.25
CA ALA A 399 3.89 -14.96 -7.15
C ALA A 399 3.28 -15.22 -8.52
N ILE A 400 3.53 -16.39 -9.08
CA ILE A 400 3.06 -16.82 -10.39
C ILE A 400 1.81 -17.67 -10.22
N ASN A 401 0.66 -17.14 -10.63
CA ASN A 401 -0.60 -17.85 -10.63
C ASN A 401 -0.93 -18.37 -12.03
N LEU A 402 -1.19 -19.66 -12.10
CA LEU A 402 -1.57 -20.37 -13.31
C LEU A 402 -3.07 -20.75 -13.26
N PRO A 403 -3.71 -21.02 -14.42
CA PRO A 403 -5.08 -21.54 -14.42
C PRO A 403 -5.17 -22.83 -13.59
N PRO A 404 -6.27 -23.04 -12.82
CA PRO A 404 -6.39 -24.19 -11.89
C PRO A 404 -6.26 -25.57 -12.57
N GLU A 405 -6.57 -25.68 -13.85
CA GLU A 405 -6.51 -26.93 -14.62
C GLU A 405 -5.16 -27.13 -15.32
N THR A 406 -4.17 -26.28 -15.03
CA THR A 406 -2.85 -26.35 -15.67
C THR A 406 -2.11 -27.60 -15.27
N THR A 407 -1.83 -28.47 -16.24
CA THR A 407 -0.98 -29.65 -16.02
C THR A 407 0.47 -29.30 -16.35
N PRO A 408 1.41 -29.43 -15.39
CA PRO A 408 2.83 -29.18 -15.64
C PRO A 408 3.39 -30.18 -16.65
N ASP A 409 4.00 -29.65 -17.73
CA ASP A 409 4.77 -30.45 -18.67
C ASP A 409 6.10 -29.75 -19.01
N PRO A 410 7.06 -30.45 -19.65
CA PRO A 410 8.38 -29.90 -19.92
C PRO A 410 8.39 -28.61 -20.74
N ALA A 411 7.43 -28.41 -21.65
CA ALA A 411 7.37 -27.21 -22.48
C ALA A 411 6.84 -26.01 -21.68
N LEU A 412 5.83 -26.19 -20.82
CA LEU A 412 5.35 -25.16 -19.88
C LEU A 412 6.45 -24.73 -18.93
N LEU A 413 7.13 -25.70 -18.29
CA LEU A 413 8.22 -25.41 -17.36
C LEU A 413 9.36 -24.64 -18.03
N LYS A 414 9.69 -24.96 -19.28
CA LYS A 414 10.67 -24.24 -20.08
C LYS A 414 10.22 -22.81 -20.38
N SER A 415 8.98 -22.61 -20.83
CA SER A 415 8.41 -21.29 -21.13
C SER A 415 8.39 -20.40 -19.88
N LEU A 416 7.93 -20.93 -18.73
CA LEU A 416 7.93 -20.21 -17.47
C LEU A 416 9.36 -19.80 -17.06
N SER A 417 10.29 -20.76 -17.05
CA SER A 417 11.67 -20.48 -16.65
C SER A 417 12.36 -19.47 -17.54
N GLN A 418 12.19 -19.55 -18.87
CA GLN A 418 12.75 -18.60 -19.82
C GLN A 418 12.17 -17.20 -19.68
N GLY A 419 10.83 -17.08 -19.61
CA GLY A 419 10.16 -15.80 -19.50
C GLY A 419 10.47 -15.09 -18.18
N ILE A 420 10.50 -15.83 -17.07
CA ILE A 420 10.90 -15.30 -15.76
C ILE A 420 12.36 -14.77 -15.83
N LEU A 421 13.28 -15.56 -16.39
CA LEU A 421 14.68 -15.16 -16.49
C LEU A 421 14.84 -13.89 -17.33
N SER A 422 14.22 -13.85 -18.53
CA SER A 422 14.29 -12.68 -19.42
C SER A 422 13.70 -11.42 -18.76
N ALA A 423 12.64 -11.57 -17.98
CA ALA A 423 12.05 -10.43 -17.28
C ALA A 423 12.95 -9.88 -16.17
N LEU A 424 13.71 -10.75 -15.50
CA LEU A 424 14.52 -10.39 -14.33
C LEU A 424 15.94 -9.95 -14.68
N ASP A 425 16.47 -10.33 -15.84
CA ASP A 425 17.88 -10.10 -16.20
C ASP A 425 18.22 -8.61 -16.33
N ASP A 426 17.30 -7.82 -16.87
CA ASP A 426 17.49 -6.37 -17.05
C ASP A 426 17.12 -5.55 -15.81
N THR A 427 16.22 -6.07 -14.97
CA THR A 427 15.59 -5.30 -13.87
C THR A 427 16.30 -5.54 -12.53
N PHE A 428 16.87 -6.73 -12.35
CA PHE A 428 17.48 -7.17 -11.10
C PHE A 428 19.01 -7.29 -11.21
N THR A 429 19.68 -6.15 -11.35
CA THR A 429 21.17 -6.09 -11.36
C THR A 429 21.81 -6.23 -9.98
N GLY A 430 21.01 -6.22 -8.89
CA GLY A 430 21.48 -6.26 -7.50
C GLY A 430 21.80 -7.66 -6.96
N ALA A 431 22.40 -7.70 -5.75
CA ALA A 431 22.85 -8.91 -5.04
C ALA A 431 21.73 -9.69 -4.33
N HIS A 432 20.45 -9.47 -4.67
CA HIS A 432 19.32 -10.05 -3.94
C HIS A 432 18.91 -11.40 -4.47
N SER A 433 18.39 -12.25 -3.55
CA SER A 433 17.79 -13.54 -3.87
C SER A 433 16.55 -13.35 -4.74
N ILE A 434 16.30 -14.26 -5.66
CA ILE A 434 15.03 -14.37 -6.37
C ILE A 434 14.13 -15.31 -5.59
N VAL A 435 12.99 -14.81 -5.17
CA VAL A 435 11.96 -15.60 -4.50
C VAL A 435 10.78 -15.77 -5.42
N LEU A 436 10.42 -17.02 -5.71
CA LEU A 436 9.29 -17.40 -6.55
C LEU A 436 8.28 -18.16 -5.70
N ILE A 437 7.00 -17.81 -5.84
CA ILE A 437 5.87 -18.46 -5.18
C ILE A 437 4.93 -18.98 -6.27
N PHE A 438 4.53 -20.23 -6.17
CA PHE A 438 3.60 -20.85 -7.10
C PHE A 438 2.35 -21.33 -6.37
N ASP A 439 1.21 -21.25 -7.03
CA ASP A 439 -0.06 -21.79 -6.55
C ASP A 439 -0.23 -23.29 -6.86
N ILE A 440 0.59 -23.84 -7.72
CA ILE A 440 0.64 -25.26 -8.08
C ILE A 440 2.02 -25.86 -7.77
N ASP A 441 2.10 -27.17 -7.68
CA ASP A 441 3.27 -27.94 -7.26
C ASP A 441 4.35 -28.05 -8.35
N ILE A 442 5.12 -26.94 -8.57
CA ILE A 442 6.18 -26.86 -9.58
C ILE A 442 7.47 -26.19 -9.10
N ALA A 443 7.52 -25.76 -7.85
CA ALA A 443 8.64 -24.96 -7.33
C ALA A 443 9.99 -25.65 -7.47
N ASN A 444 10.09 -26.93 -7.13
CA ASN A 444 11.33 -27.69 -7.26
C ASN A 444 11.77 -27.83 -8.73
N LEU A 445 10.84 -28.09 -9.64
CA LEU A 445 11.13 -28.25 -11.08
C LEU A 445 11.64 -26.95 -11.67
N ILE A 446 10.98 -25.83 -11.42
CA ILE A 446 11.38 -24.51 -11.91
C ILE A 446 12.72 -24.11 -11.31
N GLY A 447 12.91 -24.26 -10.00
CA GLY A 447 14.16 -23.93 -9.32
C GLY A 447 15.36 -24.70 -9.88
N ASN A 448 15.23 -25.99 -10.14
CA ASN A 448 16.26 -26.81 -10.77
C ASN A 448 16.57 -26.38 -12.22
N ILE A 449 15.54 -26.01 -13.00
CA ILE A 449 15.75 -25.52 -14.36
C ILE A 449 16.53 -24.19 -14.35
N LEU A 450 16.14 -23.26 -13.48
CA LEU A 450 16.81 -21.97 -13.35
C LEU A 450 18.26 -22.14 -12.89
N ALA A 451 18.50 -22.94 -11.88
CA ALA A 451 19.84 -23.14 -11.31
C ALA A 451 20.78 -23.91 -12.23
N ALA A 452 20.31 -24.98 -12.86
CA ALA A 452 21.18 -25.89 -13.59
C ALA A 452 21.23 -25.64 -15.11
N LYS A 453 20.09 -25.38 -15.76
CA LYS A 453 20.01 -25.24 -17.21
C LYS A 453 20.26 -23.83 -17.74
N LEU A 454 19.81 -22.82 -17.00
CA LEU A 454 19.94 -21.43 -17.41
C LEU A 454 21.17 -20.75 -16.81
N LYS A 455 22.01 -21.50 -16.10
CA LYS A 455 23.27 -21.02 -15.45
C LYS A 455 23.04 -19.75 -14.64
N PHE A 456 21.92 -19.69 -13.95
CA PHE A 456 21.55 -18.53 -13.15
C PHE A 456 22.52 -18.40 -11.96
N SER A 457 23.21 -17.27 -11.85
CA SER A 457 24.26 -17.05 -10.85
C SER A 457 23.74 -16.51 -9.52
N LYS A 458 22.43 -16.22 -9.43
CA LYS A 458 21.81 -15.62 -8.24
C LYS A 458 21.23 -16.69 -7.34
N GLU A 459 21.02 -16.33 -6.09
CA GLU A 459 20.33 -17.14 -5.13
C GLU A 459 18.85 -17.26 -5.48
N ILE A 460 18.32 -18.49 -5.48
CA ILE A 460 16.96 -18.81 -5.86
C ILE A 460 16.26 -19.53 -4.73
N ILE A 461 15.07 -19.06 -4.37
CA ILE A 461 14.15 -19.69 -3.44
C ILE A 461 12.82 -19.87 -4.18
N CYS A 462 12.37 -21.11 -4.32
CA CYS A 462 11.06 -21.40 -4.89
C CYS A 462 10.20 -22.15 -3.87
N VAL A 463 9.00 -21.67 -3.65
CA VAL A 463 7.99 -22.30 -2.77
C VAL A 463 6.67 -22.44 -3.53
N ASP A 464 5.88 -23.45 -3.18
CA ASP A 464 4.59 -23.71 -3.79
C ASP A 464 3.49 -23.96 -2.74
N GLY A 465 2.25 -24.09 -3.21
CA GLY A 465 1.10 -24.28 -2.36
C GLY A 465 0.75 -23.04 -1.50
N ILE A 466 1.29 -21.86 -1.83
CA ILE A 466 1.05 -20.62 -1.10
C ILE A 466 0.12 -19.70 -1.90
N GLU A 467 -1.01 -19.38 -1.32
CA GLU A 467 -1.90 -18.38 -1.89
C GLU A 467 -1.57 -16.99 -1.36
N VAL A 468 -1.30 -16.07 -2.27
CA VAL A 468 -1.02 -14.67 -1.97
C VAL A 468 -1.90 -13.74 -2.80
N GLY A 469 -2.22 -12.58 -2.23
CA GLY A 469 -2.96 -11.50 -2.87
C GLY A 469 -2.07 -10.37 -3.39
N ASP A 470 -2.69 -9.40 -4.04
CA ASP A 470 -2.03 -8.13 -4.31
C ASP A 470 -1.73 -7.42 -2.98
N LEU A 471 -0.56 -6.77 -2.90
CA LEU A 471 -0.11 -6.02 -1.72
C LEU A 471 0.23 -6.89 -0.49
N ASP A 472 0.31 -8.20 -0.63
CA ASP A 472 0.79 -9.04 0.45
C ASP A 472 2.29 -8.87 0.65
N TYR A 473 2.73 -9.18 1.86
CA TYR A 473 4.12 -9.39 2.20
C TYR A 473 4.28 -10.80 2.74
N VAL A 474 5.42 -11.42 2.47
CA VAL A 474 5.69 -12.76 2.96
C VAL A 474 6.99 -12.83 3.75
N ASP A 475 6.96 -13.61 4.83
CA ASP A 475 8.16 -14.07 5.50
C ASP A 475 8.30 -15.57 5.20
N ILE A 476 9.50 -15.98 4.82
CA ILE A 476 9.86 -17.38 4.63
C ILE A 476 10.78 -17.76 5.78
N GLY A 477 10.32 -18.68 6.63
CA GLY A 477 11.06 -19.19 7.78
C GLY A 477 12.19 -20.15 7.39
N THR A 478 12.91 -20.65 8.38
CA THR A 478 13.92 -21.70 8.19
C THR A 478 13.27 -23.03 7.78
N GLU A 479 13.97 -23.81 6.97
CA GLU A 479 13.53 -25.13 6.56
C GLU A 479 13.29 -26.05 7.78
N ILE A 480 12.17 -26.77 7.75
CA ILE A 480 11.85 -27.81 8.72
C ILE A 480 12.45 -29.11 8.17
N GLU A 481 13.60 -29.53 8.70
CA GLU A 481 14.37 -30.68 8.19
C GLU A 481 13.56 -31.97 8.08
N SER A 482 12.65 -32.21 9.03
CA SER A 482 11.85 -33.45 9.07
C SER A 482 10.84 -33.57 7.93
N SER A 483 10.34 -32.45 7.41
CA SER A 483 9.31 -32.40 6.35
C SER A 483 9.82 -31.82 5.03
N ARG A 484 11.01 -31.23 5.00
CA ARG A 484 11.54 -30.47 3.87
C ARG A 484 10.57 -29.38 3.41
N THR A 485 9.96 -28.70 4.36
CA THR A 485 9.04 -27.58 4.11
C THR A 485 9.57 -26.31 4.76
N VAL A 486 9.08 -25.16 4.30
CA VAL A 486 9.35 -23.88 4.95
C VAL A 486 8.04 -23.27 5.43
N PRO A 487 7.97 -22.75 6.66
CA PRO A 487 6.83 -21.98 7.10
C PRO A 487 6.82 -20.65 6.33
N VAL A 488 5.65 -20.28 5.78
CA VAL A 488 5.46 -19.02 5.08
C VAL A 488 4.37 -18.24 5.79
N VAL A 489 4.73 -17.05 6.27
CA VAL A 489 3.77 -16.11 6.86
C VAL A 489 3.38 -15.10 5.80
N VAL A 490 2.12 -15.10 5.41
CA VAL A 490 1.56 -14.11 4.49
C VAL A 490 0.94 -12.99 5.30
N LYS A 491 1.39 -11.77 5.09
CA LYS A 491 0.93 -10.55 5.77
C LYS A 491 0.20 -9.68 4.77
N ASN A 492 -1.09 -9.51 4.94
CA ASN A 492 -1.90 -8.69 4.04
C ASN A 492 -1.95 -7.26 4.55
N LEU A 493 -1.64 -6.30 3.69
CA LEU A 493 -1.85 -4.87 3.97
C LEU A 493 -3.28 -4.43 3.68
N VAL A 494 -4.09 -5.29 3.08
CA VAL A 494 -5.42 -4.95 2.58
C VAL A 494 -6.43 -6.05 2.92
N PHE A 495 -7.67 -5.67 3.15
CA PHE A 495 -8.76 -6.61 3.45
C PHE A 495 -8.92 -7.69 2.38
N SER A 496 -8.65 -8.94 2.74
CA SER A 496 -9.13 -10.07 1.95
C SER A 496 -10.63 -10.24 2.13
N LYS A 497 -11.28 -10.65 1.06
CA LYS A 497 -12.71 -10.95 0.90
C LYS A 497 -13.41 -11.39 2.18
N GLY A 498 -14.38 -10.62 2.66
CA GLY A 498 -15.53 -11.18 3.37
C GLY A 498 -15.76 -10.86 4.83
N ALA A 499 -15.21 -9.80 5.42
CA ALA A 499 -15.79 -9.28 6.67
C ALA A 499 -16.95 -8.34 6.33
N ALA A 500 -18.15 -8.88 6.33
CA ALA A 500 -19.35 -8.06 6.38
C ALA A 500 -19.28 -7.23 7.68
N GLN A 501 -19.22 -5.91 7.54
CA GLN A 501 -19.53 -5.01 8.65
C GLN A 501 -20.95 -5.32 9.10
N LYS A 502 -21.13 -5.89 10.29
CA LYS A 502 -22.40 -5.76 11.01
C LYS A 502 -22.40 -4.35 11.56
N GLU A 503 -23.26 -3.50 10.99
CA GLU A 503 -23.72 -2.28 11.63
C GLU A 503 -24.28 -2.63 13.01
N VAL A 504 -23.79 -1.98 14.04
CA VAL A 504 -24.42 -1.84 15.35
C VAL A 504 -24.89 -0.41 15.49
#